data_f818934e1e29721e04f4122ed5dbce83
#
_entry.id   f818934e1e29721e04f4122ed5dbce83
#
_cell.length_a   1.000
_cell.length_b   1.000
_cell.length_c   1.000
_cell.angle_alpha   90.00
_cell.angle_beta   90.00
_cell.angle_gamma   90.00
#
_symmetry.space_group_name_H-M   'P 1'
#
loop_
_entity.id
_entity.type
_entity.pdbx_description
1 polymer ?
#
loop_
_entity_poly.entity_id
_entity_poly.type
_entity_poly.pdbx_seq_one_letter_code
_entity_poly.pdbx_strand_id
1 'polypeptide(L)'
;GQFGIDHKSYDYWLELLRQKKYKWYETSDYVTEQYQLATNNKCPYDMNKDFLLGDWHSYAWHVDAERFPLIVRDQVALPMGIKHTEGHVEQINKDEDGYVTSLQLRDGRIINGDLFVDCSGFNRIIMKSMGEKWIGMDHLPTQSAWVCPIAYNDPKTEMRPYTQSYAQANGWNFIITLYSRMGSGYIFDANSEDPDSARERFIRYWDGYNMLRDPKLIQWDQGY
;
A
#
# COMPACT_ATOMS: atom_id res chain seq x y z
N GLY A 1 -1.46 -12.65 -10.08
CA GLY A 1 -2.07 -13.81 -9.48
C GLY A 1 -3.30 -14.21 -10.27
N GLN A 2 -3.39 -15.46 -10.72
CA GLN A 2 -4.63 -16.00 -11.29
C GLN A 2 -5.67 -15.99 -10.16
N PHE A 3 -6.69 -15.17 -10.29
CA PHE A 3 -7.90 -15.33 -9.51
C PHE A 3 -8.50 -16.67 -9.94
N GLY A 4 -8.50 -17.65 -9.04
CA GLY A 4 -9.14 -18.95 -9.27
C GLY A 4 -10.66 -18.77 -9.28
N ILE A 5 -11.19 -18.27 -10.38
CA ILE A 5 -12.63 -18.30 -10.64
C ILE A 5 -12.90 -19.71 -11.13
N ASP A 6 -13.68 -20.46 -10.37
CA ASP A 6 -14.28 -21.69 -10.88
C ASP A 6 -15.21 -21.33 -12.05
N HIS A 7 -14.83 -21.73 -13.27
CA HIS A 7 -15.58 -21.42 -14.46
C HIS A 7 -17.05 -21.84 -14.38
N LYS A 8 -17.37 -22.93 -13.68
CA LYS A 8 -18.76 -23.39 -13.51
C LYS A 8 -19.56 -22.44 -12.64
N SER A 9 -18.99 -21.93 -11.56
CA SER A 9 -19.63 -20.95 -10.69
C SER A 9 -19.85 -19.63 -11.41
N TYR A 10 -18.88 -19.22 -12.26
CA TYR A 10 -19.00 -18.02 -13.07
C TYR A 10 -20.10 -18.15 -14.13
N ASP A 11 -20.16 -19.28 -14.84
CA ASP A 11 -21.20 -19.55 -15.83
C ASP A 11 -22.59 -19.59 -15.20
N TYR A 12 -22.72 -20.20 -14.05
CA TYR A 12 -23.96 -20.19 -13.27
C TYR A 12 -24.39 -18.78 -12.88
N TRP A 13 -23.44 -17.97 -12.41
CA TRP A 13 -23.71 -16.58 -12.07
C TRP A 13 -24.11 -15.75 -13.30
N LEU A 14 -23.45 -15.93 -14.45
CA LEU A 14 -23.85 -15.29 -15.70
C LEU A 14 -25.28 -15.65 -16.08
N GLU A 15 -25.70 -16.90 -15.91
CA GLU A 15 -27.08 -17.31 -16.16
C GLU A 15 -28.07 -16.62 -15.20
N LEU A 16 -27.72 -16.48 -13.92
CA LEU A 16 -28.55 -15.73 -12.96
C LEU A 16 -28.68 -14.25 -13.32
N LEU A 17 -27.61 -13.63 -13.84
CA LEU A 17 -27.66 -12.26 -14.37
C LEU A 17 -28.59 -12.15 -15.56
N ARG A 18 -28.51 -13.09 -16.53
CA ARG A 18 -29.40 -13.14 -17.71
C ARG A 18 -30.84 -13.25 -17.27
N GLN A 19 -31.13 -14.01 -16.25
CA GLN A 19 -32.47 -14.14 -15.66
C GLN A 19 -32.87 -12.92 -14.80
N LYS A 20 -32.03 -11.88 -14.69
CA LYS A 20 -32.25 -10.68 -13.85
C LYS A 20 -32.51 -10.99 -12.37
N LYS A 21 -32.03 -12.13 -11.89
CA LYS A 21 -32.19 -12.54 -10.48
C LYS A 21 -31.15 -11.90 -9.55
N TYR A 22 -29.99 -11.46 -10.10
CA TYR A 22 -28.91 -10.85 -9.36
C TYR A 22 -28.36 -9.63 -10.08
N LYS A 23 -27.64 -8.79 -9.35
CA LYS A 23 -26.96 -7.61 -9.88
C LYS A 23 -25.49 -7.95 -10.15
N TRP A 24 -24.90 -7.33 -11.17
CA TRP A 24 -23.52 -7.61 -11.60
C TRP A 24 -22.48 -7.45 -10.49
N TYR A 25 -22.71 -6.56 -9.50
CA TYR A 25 -21.81 -6.30 -8.38
C TYR A 25 -21.90 -7.35 -7.25
N GLU A 26 -22.81 -8.28 -7.33
CA GLU A 26 -22.96 -9.41 -6.40
C GLU A 26 -22.12 -10.63 -6.81
N THR A 27 -21.30 -10.49 -7.86
CA THR A 27 -20.46 -11.59 -8.40
C THR A 27 -19.56 -12.23 -7.35
N SER A 28 -18.93 -11.41 -6.50
CA SER A 28 -18.00 -11.89 -5.48
C SER A 28 -18.62 -12.89 -4.51
N ASP A 29 -19.93 -12.77 -4.25
CA ASP A 29 -20.67 -13.62 -3.32
C ASP A 29 -20.75 -15.07 -3.83
N TYR A 30 -20.57 -15.27 -5.13
CA TYR A 30 -20.80 -16.57 -5.78
C TYR A 30 -19.56 -17.19 -6.41
N VAL A 31 -18.51 -16.40 -6.68
CA VAL A 31 -17.40 -16.88 -7.51
C VAL A 31 -16.04 -16.86 -6.80
N THR A 32 -15.93 -16.31 -5.59
CA THR A 32 -14.65 -16.26 -4.89
C THR A 32 -14.73 -16.75 -3.45
N GLU A 33 -13.96 -17.78 -3.11
CA GLU A 33 -13.84 -18.25 -1.73
C GLU A 33 -13.20 -17.19 -0.82
N GLN A 34 -12.27 -16.40 -1.36
CA GLN A 34 -11.64 -15.29 -0.64
C GLN A 34 -12.66 -14.29 -0.13
N TYR A 35 -13.67 -13.97 -0.93
CA TYR A 35 -14.75 -13.09 -0.50
C TYR A 35 -15.56 -13.71 0.64
N GLN A 36 -15.90 -15.00 0.55
CA GLN A 36 -16.60 -15.71 1.61
C GLN A 36 -15.80 -15.78 2.90
N LEU A 37 -14.49 -16.03 2.82
CA LEU A 37 -13.60 -15.97 3.96
C LEU A 37 -13.56 -14.56 4.58
N ALA A 38 -13.37 -13.55 3.76
CA ALA A 38 -13.27 -12.15 4.19
C ALA A 38 -14.56 -11.67 4.88
N THR A 39 -15.73 -11.91 4.29
CA THR A 39 -17.04 -11.52 4.87
C THR A 39 -17.36 -12.22 6.19
N ASN A 40 -16.80 -13.40 6.39
CA ASN A 40 -16.89 -14.13 7.67
C ASN A 40 -15.71 -13.85 8.61
N ASN A 41 -14.90 -12.84 8.32
CA ASN A 41 -13.72 -12.46 9.10
C ASN A 41 -12.72 -13.60 9.28
N LYS A 42 -12.50 -14.39 8.22
CA LYS A 42 -11.60 -15.53 8.15
C LYS A 42 -10.47 -15.26 7.15
N CYS A 43 -9.34 -15.93 7.33
CA CYS A 43 -8.27 -15.98 6.34
C CYS A 43 -8.06 -17.44 5.88
N PRO A 44 -7.40 -17.65 4.74
CA PRO A 44 -7.16 -19.01 4.21
C PRO A 44 -6.05 -19.76 4.95
N TYR A 45 -5.33 -19.13 5.88
CA TYR A 45 -4.24 -19.74 6.63
C TYR A 45 -4.68 -20.13 8.05
N ASP A 46 -4.50 -21.39 8.41
CA ASP A 46 -4.74 -21.89 9.76
C ASP A 46 -3.43 -21.88 10.57
N MET A 47 -3.25 -20.89 11.41
CA MET A 47 -2.04 -20.75 12.23
C MET A 47 -1.85 -21.91 13.24
N ASN A 48 -2.91 -22.60 13.63
CA ASN A 48 -2.80 -23.72 14.56
C ASN A 48 -2.30 -25.00 13.89
N LYS A 49 -2.52 -25.12 12.60
CA LYS A 49 -2.15 -26.29 11.80
C LYS A 49 -0.98 -26.02 10.85
N ASP A 50 -0.54 -24.76 10.80
CA ASP A 50 0.53 -24.30 9.92
C ASP A 50 0.30 -24.72 8.45
N PHE A 51 -0.93 -24.50 7.96
CA PHE A 51 -1.27 -24.86 6.60
C PHE A 51 -2.27 -23.89 5.95
N LEU A 52 -2.26 -23.82 4.61
CA LEU A 52 -3.28 -23.17 3.81
C LEU A 52 -4.46 -24.10 3.56
N LEU A 53 -5.67 -23.56 3.45
CA LEU A 53 -6.87 -24.33 3.11
C LEU A 53 -6.82 -24.99 1.73
N GLY A 54 -5.86 -24.59 0.87
CA GLY A 54 -5.58 -25.19 -0.42
C GLY A 54 -4.39 -24.53 -1.06
N ASP A 55 -3.66 -25.26 -1.91
CA ASP A 55 -2.43 -24.83 -2.59
C ASP A 55 -2.64 -23.60 -3.52
N TRP A 56 -3.88 -23.32 -3.88
CA TRP A 56 -4.28 -22.22 -4.74
C TRP A 56 -4.69 -20.95 -3.97
N HIS A 57 -4.77 -20.99 -2.63
CA HIS A 57 -4.97 -19.82 -1.81
C HIS A 57 -3.65 -19.08 -1.61
N SER A 58 -3.66 -17.79 -1.87
CA SER A 58 -2.59 -16.88 -1.51
C SER A 58 -3.03 -15.97 -0.38
N TYR A 59 -2.08 -15.56 0.45
CA TYR A 59 -2.30 -14.58 1.50
C TYR A 59 -1.14 -13.60 1.56
N ALA A 60 -1.37 -12.48 2.24
CA ALA A 60 -0.36 -11.48 2.52
C ALA A 60 -0.43 -11.07 4.00
N TRP A 61 0.60 -10.39 4.46
CA TRP A 61 0.66 -9.89 5.83
C TRP A 61 0.34 -8.40 5.86
N HIS A 62 -0.48 -7.99 6.83
CA HIS A 62 -0.53 -6.60 7.24
C HIS A 62 0.63 -6.34 8.19
N VAL A 63 1.60 -5.56 7.75
CA VAL A 63 2.77 -5.21 8.54
C VAL A 63 2.78 -3.73 8.90
N ASP A 64 3.21 -3.43 10.12
CA ASP A 64 3.43 -2.05 10.52
C ASP A 64 4.71 -1.53 9.86
N ALA A 65 4.55 -0.72 8.81
CA ALA A 65 5.65 -0.18 8.03
C ALA A 65 6.57 0.78 8.81
N GLU A 66 6.16 1.26 9.98
CA GLU A 66 7.01 2.05 10.88
C GLU A 66 7.90 1.14 11.75
N ARG A 67 7.44 -0.04 12.11
CA ARG A 67 8.13 -0.98 13.02
C ARG A 67 8.91 -2.07 12.28
N PHE A 68 8.37 -2.58 11.19
CA PHE A 68 8.96 -3.67 10.43
C PHE A 68 10.40 -3.39 9.96
N PRO A 69 10.71 -2.20 9.39
CA PRO A 69 12.09 -1.88 8.97
C PRO A 69 13.07 -1.86 10.13
N LEU A 70 12.66 -1.42 11.32
CA LEU A 70 13.51 -1.41 12.51
C LEU A 70 13.86 -2.84 12.95
N ILE A 71 12.88 -3.74 12.94
CA ILE A 71 13.10 -5.15 13.27
C ILE A 71 14.05 -5.80 12.25
N VAL A 72 13.82 -5.57 10.96
CA VAL A 72 14.69 -6.11 9.89
C VAL A 72 16.12 -5.56 10.03
N ARG A 73 16.27 -4.26 10.29
CA ARG A 73 17.59 -3.65 10.54
C ARG A 73 18.30 -4.32 11.71
N ASP A 74 17.63 -4.35 12.88
CA ASP A 74 18.28 -4.70 14.14
C ASP A 74 18.45 -6.22 14.32
N GLN A 75 17.51 -7.02 13.83
CA GLN A 75 17.51 -8.46 14.04
C GLN A 75 18.07 -9.27 12.85
N VAL A 76 18.19 -8.66 11.68
CA VAL A 76 18.66 -9.34 10.47
C VAL A 76 19.87 -8.64 9.88
N ALA A 77 19.74 -7.39 9.45
CA ALA A 77 20.76 -6.71 8.66
C ALA A 77 22.06 -6.49 9.44
N LEU A 78 21.98 -5.90 10.63
CA LEU A 78 23.17 -5.64 11.46
C LEU A 78 23.89 -6.91 11.89
N PRO A 79 23.22 -7.99 12.35
CA PRO A 79 23.85 -9.27 12.65
C PRO A 79 24.54 -9.93 11.44
N MET A 80 24.03 -9.70 10.22
CA MET A 80 24.65 -10.17 8.96
C MET A 80 25.87 -9.33 8.55
N GLY A 81 26.23 -8.29 9.28
CA GLY A 81 27.36 -7.42 8.97
C GLY A 81 27.03 -6.29 7.98
N ILE A 82 25.75 -6.06 7.66
CA ILE A 82 25.33 -4.94 6.82
C ILE A 82 25.54 -3.64 7.59
N LYS A 83 26.22 -2.68 6.97
CA LYS A 83 26.44 -1.36 7.56
C LYS A 83 25.19 -0.49 7.36
N HIS A 84 24.61 -0.03 8.44
CA HIS A 84 23.57 0.99 8.42
C HIS A 84 24.19 2.37 8.62
N THR A 85 24.00 3.26 7.67
CA THR A 85 24.45 4.66 7.75
C THR A 85 23.23 5.56 7.73
N GLU A 86 22.97 6.23 8.84
CA GLU A 86 21.94 7.25 8.92
C GLU A 86 22.49 8.58 8.36
N GLY A 87 21.76 9.20 7.45
CA GLY A 87 22.17 10.45 6.82
C GLY A 87 21.22 10.90 5.73
N HIS A 88 21.38 12.16 5.32
CA HIS A 88 20.63 12.79 4.25
C HIS A 88 21.52 12.87 3.01
N VAL A 89 21.13 12.22 1.92
CA VAL A 89 21.86 12.32 0.65
C VAL A 89 21.61 13.70 0.06
N GLU A 90 22.69 14.42 -0.19
CA GLU A 90 22.67 15.79 -0.75
C GLU A 90 23.13 15.81 -2.20
N GLN A 91 24.12 14.97 -2.54
CA GLN A 91 24.69 14.93 -3.88
C GLN A 91 24.94 13.48 -4.33
N ILE A 92 24.72 13.25 -5.62
CA ILE A 92 25.06 12.01 -6.31
C ILE A 92 26.29 12.28 -7.17
N ASN A 93 27.41 11.64 -6.85
CA ASN A 93 28.64 11.77 -7.62
C ASN A 93 28.67 10.74 -8.76
N LYS A 94 29.14 11.15 -9.93
CA LYS A 94 29.23 10.34 -11.13
C LYS A 94 30.60 10.42 -11.74
N ASP A 95 31.00 9.41 -12.51
CA ASP A 95 32.17 9.45 -13.37
C ASP A 95 31.91 10.16 -14.71
N GLU A 96 32.91 10.16 -15.58
CA GLU A 96 32.85 10.78 -16.90
C GLU A 96 31.84 10.11 -17.84
N ASP A 97 31.53 8.84 -17.63
CA ASP A 97 30.56 8.05 -18.37
C ASP A 97 29.15 8.19 -17.82
N GLY A 98 28.98 8.89 -16.68
CA GLY A 98 27.67 9.16 -16.05
C GLY A 98 27.24 8.10 -15.04
N TYR A 99 28.08 7.10 -14.73
CA TYR A 99 27.76 6.10 -13.70
C TYR A 99 27.91 6.66 -12.30
N VAL A 100 27.03 6.27 -11.38
CA VAL A 100 27.07 6.70 -10.00
C VAL A 100 28.25 6.01 -9.30
N THR A 101 29.14 6.79 -8.69
CA THR A 101 30.32 6.32 -7.98
C THR A 101 30.21 6.45 -6.48
N SER A 102 29.48 7.45 -5.99
CA SER A 102 29.26 7.65 -4.57
C SER A 102 28.07 8.56 -4.26
N LEU A 103 27.61 8.50 -3.00
CA LEU A 103 26.61 9.40 -2.45
C LEU A 103 27.30 10.32 -1.42
N GLN A 104 27.13 11.62 -1.55
CA GLN A 104 27.59 12.59 -0.56
C GLN A 104 26.43 12.91 0.37
N LEU A 105 26.66 12.76 1.67
CA LEU A 105 25.71 13.12 2.70
C LEU A 105 25.86 14.60 3.08
N ARG A 106 24.80 15.19 3.61
CA ARG A 106 24.78 16.59 4.08
C ARG A 106 25.85 16.93 5.11
N ASP A 107 26.27 15.96 5.90
CA ASP A 107 27.34 16.12 6.88
C ASP A 107 28.75 15.92 6.31
N GLY A 108 28.87 15.81 5.00
CA GLY A 108 30.14 15.69 4.26
C GLY A 108 30.66 14.25 4.12
N ARG A 109 30.05 13.25 4.75
CA ARG A 109 30.43 11.83 4.56
C ARG A 109 30.16 11.40 3.13
N ILE A 110 31.05 10.54 2.60
CA ILE A 110 30.93 9.96 1.24
C ILE A 110 30.73 8.46 1.39
N ILE A 111 29.71 7.94 0.73
CA ILE A 111 29.37 6.52 0.67
C ILE A 111 29.66 6.02 -0.74
N ASN A 112 30.73 5.24 -0.89
CA ASN A 112 31.14 4.61 -2.14
C ASN A 112 30.39 3.28 -2.34
N GLY A 113 30.19 2.88 -3.59
CA GLY A 113 29.61 1.59 -3.96
C GLY A 113 29.81 1.27 -5.43
N ASP A 114 29.75 0.01 -5.76
CA ASP A 114 29.81 -0.51 -7.15
C ASP A 114 28.41 -0.63 -7.77
N LEU A 115 27.38 -0.68 -6.92
CA LEU A 115 25.97 -0.75 -7.31
C LEU A 115 25.14 0.06 -6.31
N PHE A 116 24.18 0.82 -6.82
CA PHE A 116 23.27 1.62 -6.01
C PHE A 116 21.82 1.22 -6.32
N VAL A 117 21.03 1.00 -5.25
CA VAL A 117 19.61 0.71 -5.34
C VAL A 117 18.84 1.89 -4.75
N ASP A 118 18.07 2.58 -5.60
CA ASP A 118 17.29 3.74 -5.19
C ASP A 118 15.96 3.33 -4.55
N CYS A 119 15.93 3.30 -3.22
CA CYS A 119 14.71 3.07 -2.43
C CYS A 119 14.15 4.36 -1.81
N SER A 120 14.43 5.53 -2.38
CA SER A 120 14.00 6.84 -1.85
C SER A 120 12.53 7.17 -2.13
N GLY A 121 11.75 6.22 -2.63
CA GLY A 121 10.33 6.32 -2.90
C GLY A 121 10.00 7.40 -3.94
N PHE A 122 9.01 8.23 -3.67
CA PHE A 122 8.59 9.29 -4.60
C PHE A 122 9.68 10.34 -4.89
N ASN A 123 10.72 10.42 -4.05
CA ASN A 123 11.83 11.35 -4.28
C ASN A 123 12.72 10.92 -5.43
N ARG A 124 12.91 9.61 -5.67
CA ARG A 124 13.72 9.07 -6.78
C ARG A 124 15.07 9.78 -6.93
N ILE A 125 15.79 9.93 -5.81
CA ILE A 125 16.95 10.85 -5.75
C ILE A 125 18.08 10.47 -6.71
N ILE A 126 18.38 9.17 -6.82
CA ILE A 126 19.41 8.66 -7.74
C ILE A 126 18.87 8.70 -9.18
N MET A 127 17.67 8.19 -9.42
CA MET A 127 17.07 8.15 -10.76
C MET A 127 16.92 9.54 -11.37
N LYS A 128 16.43 10.52 -10.60
CA LYS A 128 16.37 11.93 -11.06
C LYS A 128 17.75 12.48 -11.42
N SER A 129 18.79 12.10 -10.68
CA SER A 129 20.15 12.55 -10.96
C SER A 129 20.72 11.98 -12.26
N MET A 130 20.25 10.81 -12.71
CA MET A 130 20.70 10.16 -13.95
C MET A 130 20.23 10.90 -15.18
N GLY A 131 19.28 11.85 -15.05
CA GLY A 131 18.74 12.61 -16.18
C GLY A 131 17.77 11.81 -17.05
N GLU A 132 17.32 10.65 -16.56
CA GLU A 132 16.33 9.84 -17.27
C GLU A 132 15.01 10.56 -17.45
N LYS A 133 14.43 10.40 -18.63
CA LYS A 133 13.15 11.02 -18.94
C LYS A 133 12.04 10.31 -18.20
N TRP A 134 11.34 11.02 -17.33
CA TRP A 134 10.13 10.54 -16.68
C TRP A 134 8.99 10.42 -17.69
N ILE A 135 8.40 9.25 -17.81
CA ILE A 135 7.24 9.00 -18.66
C ILE A 135 6.01 9.01 -17.79
N GLY A 136 5.21 10.07 -17.86
CA GLY A 136 3.99 10.22 -17.07
C GLY A 136 2.88 9.27 -17.50
N MET A 137 2.07 8.82 -16.53
CA MET A 137 0.87 8.02 -16.74
C MET A 137 -0.38 8.87 -16.49
N ASP A 138 -0.62 9.85 -17.37
CA ASP A 138 -1.70 10.84 -17.19
C ASP A 138 -3.11 10.23 -17.20
N HIS A 139 -3.24 8.97 -17.63
CA HIS A 139 -4.51 8.23 -17.58
C HIS A 139 -4.87 7.70 -16.18
N LEU A 140 -3.95 7.76 -15.23
CA LEU A 140 -4.21 7.41 -13.84
C LEU A 140 -4.60 8.68 -13.06
N PRO A 141 -5.84 8.83 -12.61
CA PRO A 141 -6.32 10.11 -12.10
C PRO A 141 -5.89 10.40 -10.64
N THR A 142 -5.55 9.36 -9.86
CA THR A 142 -5.33 9.51 -8.42
C THR A 142 -3.85 9.68 -8.10
N GLN A 143 -3.43 10.90 -7.76
CA GLN A 143 -2.04 11.26 -7.47
C GLN A 143 -1.84 11.93 -6.10
N SER A 144 -2.85 11.89 -5.26
CA SER A 144 -2.81 12.51 -3.94
C SER A 144 -3.50 11.64 -2.89
N ALA A 145 -3.02 11.69 -1.66
CA ALA A 145 -3.66 11.01 -0.54
C ALA A 145 -3.52 11.79 0.77
N TRP A 146 -4.61 11.88 1.52
CA TRP A 146 -4.56 12.18 2.94
C TRP A 146 -4.46 10.89 3.73
N VAL A 147 -3.46 10.76 4.59
CA VAL A 147 -3.19 9.54 5.36
C VAL A 147 -3.11 9.82 6.84
N CYS A 148 -3.66 8.92 7.65
CA CYS A 148 -3.62 9.02 9.10
C CYS A 148 -3.75 7.63 9.74
N PRO A 149 -3.01 7.33 10.82
CA PRO A 149 -3.31 6.18 11.66
C PRO A 149 -4.51 6.48 12.55
N ILE A 150 -5.42 5.51 12.63
CA ILE A 150 -6.70 5.61 13.35
C ILE A 150 -6.71 4.58 14.49
N ALA A 151 -7.08 5.00 15.69
CA ALA A 151 -7.28 4.08 16.79
C ALA A 151 -8.54 3.23 16.57
N TYR A 152 -8.51 1.97 17.05
CA TYR A 152 -9.72 1.19 17.16
C TYR A 152 -10.64 1.76 18.26
N ASN A 153 -11.94 1.75 18.04
CA ASN A 153 -12.93 1.86 19.12
C ASN A 153 -13.11 0.48 19.78
N ASP A 154 -13.23 -0.58 18.98
CA ASP A 154 -13.23 -1.96 19.44
C ASP A 154 -12.46 -2.88 18.47
N PRO A 155 -11.20 -3.25 18.80
CA PRO A 155 -10.40 -4.08 17.92
C PRO A 155 -10.98 -5.48 17.67
N LYS A 156 -11.83 -5.98 18.56
CA LYS A 156 -12.45 -7.31 18.38
C LYS A 156 -13.43 -7.36 17.21
N THR A 157 -14.09 -6.25 16.95
CA THR A 157 -15.11 -6.14 15.90
C THR A 157 -14.59 -5.44 14.66
N GLU A 158 -13.52 -4.64 14.76
CA GLU A 158 -13.02 -3.79 13.68
C GLU A 158 -11.78 -4.35 12.96
N MET A 159 -11.00 -5.20 13.62
CA MET A 159 -9.85 -5.84 13.00
C MET A 159 -10.30 -6.86 11.96
N ARG A 160 -9.92 -6.64 10.70
CA ARG A 160 -10.26 -7.48 9.55
C ARG A 160 -9.01 -8.15 8.99
N PRO A 161 -9.10 -9.40 8.49
CA PRO A 161 -7.98 -10.10 7.87
C PRO A 161 -7.79 -9.71 6.39
N TYR A 162 -8.21 -8.51 5.99
CA TYR A 162 -8.12 -8.01 4.63
C TYR A 162 -8.06 -6.48 4.59
N THR A 163 -7.45 -5.95 3.54
CA THR A 163 -7.51 -4.52 3.24
C THR A 163 -8.90 -4.15 2.75
N GLN A 164 -9.48 -3.11 3.31
CA GLN A 164 -10.77 -2.57 2.92
C GLN A 164 -10.56 -1.39 1.98
N SER A 165 -11.37 -1.30 0.94
CA SER A 165 -11.39 -0.17 0.00
C SER A 165 -12.82 0.31 -0.18
N TYR A 166 -13.07 1.58 0.14
CA TYR A 166 -14.38 2.18 0.08
C TYR A 166 -14.39 3.32 -0.94
N ALA A 167 -15.21 3.18 -1.98
CA ALA A 167 -15.37 4.22 -2.99
C ALA A 167 -15.89 5.53 -2.38
N GLN A 168 -15.34 6.63 -2.84
CA GLN A 168 -15.75 8.00 -2.53
C GLN A 168 -16.04 8.76 -3.83
N ALA A 169 -16.53 9.99 -3.75
CA ALA A 169 -16.93 10.77 -4.92
C ALA A 169 -15.79 10.96 -5.93
N ASN A 170 -14.57 11.28 -5.47
CA ASN A 170 -13.41 11.60 -6.32
C ASN A 170 -12.21 10.69 -6.03
N GLY A 171 -12.45 9.50 -5.47
CA GLY A 171 -11.39 8.59 -5.08
C GLY A 171 -11.89 7.44 -4.21
N TRP A 172 -11.07 7.01 -3.25
CA TRP A 172 -11.41 5.89 -2.39
C TRP A 172 -10.62 5.91 -1.08
N ASN A 173 -11.25 5.46 0.01
CA ASN A 173 -10.57 5.23 1.26
C ASN A 173 -10.02 3.81 1.32
N PHE A 174 -8.77 3.65 1.77
CA PHE A 174 -8.25 2.36 2.17
C PHE A 174 -8.19 2.26 3.70
N ILE A 175 -8.38 1.05 4.22
CA ILE A 175 -8.21 0.71 5.64
C ILE A 175 -7.39 -0.58 5.72
N ILE A 176 -6.24 -0.48 6.39
CA ILE A 176 -5.34 -1.60 6.65
C ILE A 176 -5.29 -1.81 8.15
N THR A 177 -5.86 -2.90 8.61
CA THR A 177 -5.88 -3.24 10.04
C THR A 177 -4.53 -3.78 10.47
N LEU A 178 -3.97 -3.20 11.52
CA LEU A 178 -2.75 -3.62 12.17
C LEU A 178 -3.08 -4.06 13.60
N TYR A 179 -2.13 -4.68 14.30
CA TYR A 179 -2.36 -5.15 15.67
C TYR A 179 -2.79 -4.03 16.64
N SER A 180 -2.24 -2.82 16.52
CA SER A 180 -2.43 -1.72 17.46
C SER A 180 -3.29 -0.56 16.93
N ARG A 181 -3.54 -0.49 15.63
CA ARG A 181 -4.23 0.61 14.98
C ARG A 181 -4.70 0.22 13.58
N MET A 182 -5.49 1.05 12.97
CA MET A 182 -5.76 1.03 11.54
C MET A 182 -4.88 2.04 10.82
N GLY A 183 -4.22 1.64 9.72
CA GLY A 183 -3.66 2.56 8.73
C GLY A 183 -4.76 2.94 7.76
N SER A 184 -5.01 4.22 7.55
CA SER A 184 -6.02 4.66 6.61
C SER A 184 -5.56 5.86 5.79
N GLY A 185 -6.15 5.97 4.60
CA GLY A 185 -5.99 7.15 3.77
C GLY A 185 -7.11 7.27 2.75
N TYR A 186 -7.34 8.50 2.33
CA TYR A 186 -8.21 8.88 1.22
C TYR A 186 -7.33 9.23 0.03
N ILE A 187 -7.34 8.36 -0.97
CA ILE A 187 -6.67 8.58 -2.26
C ILE A 187 -7.66 9.29 -3.17
N PHE A 188 -7.24 10.38 -3.80
CA PHE A 188 -8.12 11.21 -4.61
C PHE A 188 -7.43 11.80 -5.83
N ASP A 189 -8.23 12.24 -6.80
CA ASP A 189 -7.82 13.01 -7.97
C ASP A 189 -7.79 14.49 -7.61
N ALA A 190 -6.60 15.07 -7.48
CA ALA A 190 -6.43 16.50 -7.17
C ALA A 190 -6.84 17.45 -8.32
N ASN A 191 -7.15 16.93 -9.52
CA ASN A 191 -7.77 17.71 -10.58
C ASN A 191 -9.29 17.84 -10.39
N SER A 192 -9.90 16.91 -9.66
CA SER A 192 -11.35 16.84 -9.43
C SER A 192 -11.76 17.32 -8.05
N GLU A 193 -10.85 17.33 -7.08
CA GLU A 193 -11.11 17.77 -5.71
C GLU A 193 -9.88 18.46 -5.14
N ASP A 194 -10.06 19.66 -4.58
CA ASP A 194 -8.97 20.36 -3.94
C ASP A 194 -8.52 19.65 -2.64
N PRO A 195 -7.24 19.79 -2.23
CA PRO A 195 -6.69 19.08 -1.09
C PRO A 195 -7.42 19.37 0.24
N ASP A 196 -7.90 20.58 0.46
CA ASP A 196 -8.58 20.95 1.73
C ASP A 196 -9.95 20.30 1.82
N SER A 197 -10.74 20.32 0.74
CA SER A 197 -12.01 19.59 0.64
C SER A 197 -11.83 18.08 0.81
N ALA A 198 -10.77 17.52 0.22
CA ALA A 198 -10.40 16.11 0.38
C ALA A 198 -10.03 15.79 1.83
N ARG A 199 -9.32 16.70 2.53
CA ARG A 199 -9.02 16.57 3.95
C ARG A 199 -10.26 16.53 4.81
N GLU A 200 -11.18 17.46 4.58
CA GLU A 200 -12.46 17.51 5.32
C GLU A 200 -13.28 16.24 5.10
N ARG A 201 -13.33 15.73 3.86
CA ARG A 201 -13.99 14.47 3.52
C ARG A 201 -13.37 13.30 4.28
N PHE A 202 -12.04 13.20 4.31
CA PHE A 202 -11.32 12.18 5.06
C PHE A 202 -11.60 12.25 6.56
N ILE A 203 -11.56 13.45 7.16
CA ILE A 203 -11.86 13.64 8.58
C ILE A 203 -13.32 13.27 8.88
N ARG A 204 -14.26 13.66 8.03
CA ARG A 204 -15.68 13.32 8.18
C ARG A 204 -15.94 11.82 8.07
N TYR A 205 -15.18 11.11 7.22
CA TYR A 205 -15.30 9.66 7.10
C TYR A 205 -14.95 8.96 8.42
N TRP A 206 -14.03 9.53 9.19
CA TRP A 206 -13.57 9.01 10.49
C TRP A 206 -14.23 9.71 11.68
N ASP A 207 -15.37 10.36 11.48
CA ASP A 207 -16.12 10.96 12.61
C ASP A 207 -16.45 9.89 13.66
N GLY A 208 -16.24 10.24 14.95
CA GLY A 208 -16.38 9.29 16.07
C GLY A 208 -15.17 8.39 16.34
N TYR A 209 -14.09 8.49 15.55
CA TYR A 209 -12.83 7.79 15.79
C TYR A 209 -11.71 8.73 16.23
N ASN A 210 -10.78 8.21 17.02
CA ASN A 210 -9.60 8.95 17.42
C ASN A 210 -8.48 8.84 16.36
N MET A 211 -8.15 9.93 15.70
CA MET A 211 -6.98 10.07 14.86
C MET A 211 -5.73 10.19 15.72
N LEU A 212 -4.77 9.28 15.56
CA LEU A 212 -3.57 9.22 16.40
C LEU A 212 -2.55 10.32 16.10
N ARG A 213 -2.73 11.03 14.99
CA ARG A 213 -1.98 12.24 14.59
C ARG A 213 -2.80 13.05 13.59
N ASP A 214 -2.35 14.26 13.28
CA ASP A 214 -2.95 15.02 12.19
C ASP A 214 -2.78 14.29 10.84
N PRO A 215 -3.79 14.30 9.96
CA PRO A 215 -3.66 13.78 8.61
C PRO A 215 -2.53 14.45 7.85
N LYS A 216 -1.76 13.64 7.11
CA LYS A 216 -0.66 14.10 6.27
C LYS A 216 -1.02 13.97 4.80
N LEU A 217 -0.83 15.06 4.04
CA LEU A 217 -0.93 15.00 2.59
C LEU A 217 0.32 14.35 1.99
N ILE A 218 0.12 13.40 1.10
CA ILE A 218 1.14 12.79 0.25
C ILE A 218 0.72 13.02 -1.19
N GLN A 219 1.65 13.50 -2.01
CA GLN A 219 1.45 13.72 -3.45
C GLN A 219 2.59 13.07 -4.21
N TRP A 220 2.30 12.57 -5.39
CA TRP A 220 3.28 11.89 -6.23
C TRP A 220 2.99 12.08 -7.71
N ASP A 221 4.04 11.98 -8.52
CA ASP A 221 3.94 11.90 -9.97
C ASP A 221 3.76 10.43 -10.37
N GLN A 222 2.74 10.14 -11.15
CA GLN A 222 2.53 8.80 -11.68
C GLN A 222 3.31 8.63 -12.97
N GLY A 223 4.10 7.55 -13.06
CA GLY A 223 4.92 7.31 -14.23
C GLY A 223 6.05 6.30 -13.95
N TYR A 224 6.93 6.18 -14.92
CA TYR A 224 8.11 5.29 -14.86
C TYR A 224 9.29 5.91 -15.65
#